data_f0e64cb1e91a52e0641a77f3c7659214
#
_entry.id   f0e64cb1e91a52e0641a77f3c7659214
#
_cell.length_a   1.000
_cell.length_b   1.000
_cell.length_c   1.000
_cell.angle_alpha   90.00
_cell.angle_beta   90.00
_cell.angle_gamma   90.00
#
_symmetry.space_group_name_H-M   'P 1'
#
loop_
_entity.id
_entity.type
_entity.pdbx_description
1 polymer ?
#
loop_
_entity_poly.entity_id
_entity_poly.type
_entity_poly.pdbx_seq_one_letter_code
_entity_poly.pdbx_strand_id
1 'polypeptide(L)'
;IDDLAKYMVRYVEEYQKCGIPIYAMTIQNEPLLEINYPSCAMTGTQEAKIAKAIKAELAKSTVLKDNEKEVKLWAFDHNFDGADKFMADFFKEAGDQLNIDGIAFHPYGGNASTMGSFYDRYKDQLSMNLTERSVWGTSGANDIITWLRNGSESYNSWVTMLDSNVGTHHWVGTPDPTLFVQDANNPQRYWATPEVYIMSQFTKYVKPGYVRVDTNNGSSSTVTNVAFKDPETGKIVMIVANRSGTDQKFKVMMKGAQFNAVLPAGNVATYIWDGSDIEINALDVPGTFTADKCSSATNANINTTDHIIDYV
;
A
#
# COMPACT_ATOMS: atom_id res chain seq x y z
N ILE A 1 -18.41 -4.34 24.76
CA ILE A 1 -17.02 -4.48 24.33
C ILE A 1 -16.65 -5.97 24.22
N ASP A 2 -16.84 -6.75 25.28
CA ASP A 2 -16.41 -8.15 25.32
C ASP A 2 -17.08 -9.02 24.25
N ASP A 3 -18.37 -8.82 23.98
CA ASP A 3 -19.07 -9.59 22.94
C ASP A 3 -18.61 -9.20 21.53
N LEU A 4 -18.25 -7.93 21.31
CA LEU A 4 -17.65 -7.49 20.05
C LEU A 4 -16.28 -8.13 19.87
N ALA A 5 -15.44 -8.14 20.90
CA ALA A 5 -14.13 -8.79 20.86
C ALA A 5 -14.23 -10.29 20.52
N LYS A 6 -15.15 -11.01 21.18
CA LYS A 6 -15.43 -12.42 20.88
C LYS A 6 -15.91 -12.63 19.44
N TYR A 7 -16.79 -11.74 18.95
CA TYR A 7 -17.28 -11.81 17.57
C TYR A 7 -16.14 -11.64 16.56
N MET A 8 -15.28 -10.63 16.75
CA MET A 8 -14.14 -10.38 15.85
C MET A 8 -13.12 -11.52 15.88
N VAL A 9 -12.79 -12.04 17.06
CA VAL A 9 -11.86 -13.18 17.17
C VAL A 9 -12.47 -14.43 16.54
N ARG A 10 -13.76 -14.70 16.77
CA ARG A 10 -14.44 -15.82 16.12
C ARG A 10 -14.42 -15.70 14.58
N TYR A 11 -14.58 -14.51 14.04
CA TYR A 11 -14.44 -14.28 12.60
C TYR A 11 -13.07 -14.77 12.10
N VAL A 12 -12.00 -14.37 12.76
CA VAL A 12 -10.63 -14.81 12.41
C VAL A 12 -10.46 -16.32 12.55
N GLU A 13 -11.00 -16.92 13.63
CA GLU A 13 -10.96 -18.36 13.86
C GLU A 13 -11.69 -19.17 12.76
N GLU A 14 -12.86 -18.69 12.32
CA GLU A 14 -13.62 -19.39 11.25
C GLU A 14 -12.88 -19.33 9.92
N TYR A 15 -12.25 -18.20 9.56
CA TYR A 15 -11.37 -18.12 8.39
C TYR A 15 -10.16 -19.06 8.51
N GLN A 16 -9.54 -19.11 9.68
CA GLN A 16 -8.43 -20.03 9.92
C GLN A 16 -8.84 -21.50 9.74
N LYS A 17 -10.02 -21.91 10.23
CA LYS A 17 -10.57 -23.26 10.03
C LYS A 17 -10.83 -23.60 8.57
N CYS A 18 -11.08 -22.57 7.73
CA CYS A 18 -11.20 -22.70 6.28
C CYS A 18 -9.86 -22.72 5.55
N GLY A 19 -8.72 -22.70 6.26
CA GLY A 19 -7.39 -22.66 5.67
C GLY A 19 -7.00 -21.28 5.13
N ILE A 20 -7.68 -20.20 5.57
CA ILE A 20 -7.42 -18.83 5.18
C ILE A 20 -6.91 -18.05 6.39
N PRO A 21 -5.58 -17.98 6.61
CA PRO A 21 -5.02 -17.26 7.74
C PRO A 21 -5.19 -15.75 7.56
N ILE A 22 -5.79 -15.09 8.54
CA ILE A 22 -5.90 -13.64 8.57
C ILE A 22 -4.60 -13.06 9.12
N TYR A 23 -3.95 -12.19 8.35
CA TYR A 23 -2.72 -11.52 8.75
C TYR A 23 -2.99 -10.37 9.72
N ALA A 24 -3.95 -9.52 9.39
CA ALA A 24 -4.31 -8.34 10.18
C ALA A 24 -5.79 -8.04 10.06
N MET A 25 -6.33 -7.34 11.05
CA MET A 25 -7.66 -6.74 11.00
C MET A 25 -7.64 -5.34 11.61
N THR A 26 -8.53 -4.47 11.14
CA THR A 26 -8.81 -3.18 11.77
C THR A 26 -9.96 -3.31 12.78
N ILE A 27 -9.99 -2.42 13.77
CA ILE A 27 -11.00 -2.48 14.83
C ILE A 27 -12.34 -1.98 14.31
N GLN A 28 -12.32 -0.86 13.56
CA GLN A 28 -13.50 -0.24 12.96
C GLN A 28 -13.10 0.48 11.68
N ASN A 29 -13.80 0.19 10.59
CA ASN A 29 -13.68 0.98 9.37
C ASN A 29 -14.31 2.35 9.56
N GLU A 30 -13.56 3.40 9.27
CA GLU A 30 -13.98 4.80 9.28
C GLU A 30 -14.74 5.24 10.54
N PRO A 31 -14.13 5.14 11.75
CA PRO A 31 -14.79 5.40 13.01
C PRO A 31 -15.28 6.85 13.19
N LEU A 32 -14.86 7.78 12.33
CA LEU A 32 -15.31 9.17 12.36
C LEU A 32 -16.36 9.48 11.28
N LEU A 33 -16.78 8.48 10.50
CA LEU A 33 -17.77 8.66 9.45
C LEU A 33 -19.17 8.28 9.94
N GLU A 34 -20.08 9.24 9.90
CA GLU A 34 -21.53 9.03 10.08
C GLU A 34 -22.23 9.21 8.73
N ILE A 35 -22.88 8.15 8.24
CA ILE A 35 -23.50 8.11 6.92
C ILE A 35 -24.82 7.34 6.96
N ASN A 36 -25.61 7.38 5.88
CA ASN A 36 -26.96 6.83 5.81
C ASN A 36 -27.03 5.29 5.54
N TYR A 37 -25.91 4.61 5.50
CA TYR A 37 -25.84 3.15 5.51
C TYR A 37 -25.15 2.67 6.80
N PRO A 38 -25.11 1.36 7.09
CA PRO A 38 -24.53 0.88 8.34
C PRO A 38 -23.10 1.40 8.57
N SER A 39 -22.93 2.18 9.63
CA SER A 39 -21.67 2.74 10.10
C SER A 39 -21.63 2.65 11.63
N CYS A 40 -20.46 2.76 12.22
CA CYS A 40 -20.30 2.73 13.68
C CYS A 40 -19.29 3.77 14.12
N ALA A 41 -19.81 4.93 14.55
CA ALA A 41 -18.97 5.99 15.07
C ALA A 41 -18.29 5.55 16.38
N MET A 42 -16.99 5.82 16.48
CA MET A 42 -16.15 5.47 17.63
C MET A 42 -15.19 6.59 17.96
N THR A 43 -14.88 6.74 19.24
CA THR A 43 -13.79 7.62 19.70
C THR A 43 -12.50 6.81 19.87
N GLY A 44 -11.33 7.46 19.83
CA GLY A 44 -10.06 6.80 20.10
C GLY A 44 -10.02 6.11 21.48
N THR A 45 -10.67 6.71 22.50
CA THR A 45 -10.84 6.10 23.83
C THR A 45 -11.64 4.81 23.78
N GLN A 46 -12.72 4.75 23.00
CA GLN A 46 -13.53 3.52 22.85
C GLN A 46 -12.75 2.44 22.12
N GLU A 47 -12.07 2.83 21.03
CA GLU A 47 -11.28 1.91 20.23
C GLU A 47 -10.13 1.29 21.02
N ALA A 48 -9.43 2.08 21.87
CA ALA A 48 -8.39 1.56 22.76
C ALA A 48 -8.90 0.48 23.74
N LYS A 49 -10.10 0.68 24.29
CA LYS A 49 -10.73 -0.33 25.16
C LYS A 49 -11.09 -1.60 24.40
N ILE A 50 -11.56 -1.46 23.17
CA ILE A 50 -11.88 -2.58 22.28
C ILE A 50 -10.62 -3.32 21.88
N ALA A 51 -9.54 -2.60 21.52
CA ALA A 51 -8.23 -3.18 21.20
C ALA A 51 -7.72 -4.10 22.32
N LYS A 52 -7.77 -3.61 23.56
CA LYS A 52 -7.39 -4.39 24.75
C LYS A 52 -8.23 -5.66 24.88
N ALA A 53 -9.54 -5.56 24.69
CA ALA A 53 -10.45 -6.71 24.78
C ALA A 53 -10.18 -7.73 23.66
N ILE A 54 -9.95 -7.28 22.41
CA ILE A 54 -9.62 -8.14 21.28
C ILE A 54 -8.30 -8.87 21.51
N LYS A 55 -7.23 -8.18 21.94
CA LYS A 55 -5.94 -8.84 22.25
C LYS A 55 -6.07 -9.86 23.37
N ALA A 56 -6.85 -9.55 24.39
CA ALA A 56 -7.13 -10.50 25.48
C ALA A 56 -7.93 -11.73 25.00
N GLU A 57 -8.82 -11.57 24.04
CA GLU A 57 -9.60 -12.69 23.48
C GLU A 57 -8.78 -13.51 22.48
N LEU A 58 -7.97 -12.87 21.62
CA LEU A 58 -7.00 -13.55 20.73
C LEU A 58 -6.07 -14.47 21.55
N ALA A 59 -5.58 -13.99 22.67
CA ALA A 59 -4.69 -14.78 23.55
C ALA A 59 -5.35 -16.05 24.13
N LYS A 60 -6.68 -16.11 24.18
CA LYS A 60 -7.44 -17.30 24.65
C LYS A 60 -7.69 -18.30 23.54
N SER A 61 -7.58 -17.90 22.28
CA SER A 61 -7.94 -18.74 21.14
C SER A 61 -7.05 -19.97 21.08
N THR A 62 -7.67 -21.15 21.03
CA THR A 62 -6.97 -22.42 20.79
C THR A 62 -6.81 -22.71 19.30
N VAL A 63 -7.62 -22.09 18.45
CA VAL A 63 -7.60 -22.24 17.00
C VAL A 63 -6.41 -21.51 16.38
N LEU A 64 -6.01 -20.38 16.97
CA LEU A 64 -4.95 -19.52 16.44
C LEU A 64 -3.57 -19.82 17.04
N LYS A 65 -3.47 -20.75 18.00
CA LYS A 65 -2.19 -21.09 18.66
C LYS A 65 -1.13 -21.67 17.72
N ASP A 66 -1.57 -22.36 16.69
CA ASP A 66 -0.69 -23.02 15.72
C ASP A 66 -0.39 -22.12 14.49
N ASN A 67 -0.84 -20.88 14.51
CA ASN A 67 -0.50 -19.93 13.46
C ASN A 67 0.99 -19.57 13.56
N GLU A 68 1.70 -19.69 12.44
CA GLU A 68 3.10 -19.26 12.35
C GLU A 68 3.29 -17.77 12.67
N LYS A 69 2.23 -16.97 12.49
CA LYS A 69 2.24 -15.53 12.72
C LYS A 69 1.02 -15.12 13.55
N GLU A 70 1.25 -14.29 14.54
CA GLU A 70 0.21 -13.65 15.32
C GLU A 70 -0.66 -12.73 14.45
N VAL A 71 -1.98 -12.74 14.68
CA VAL A 71 -2.91 -11.83 14.01
C VAL A 71 -2.66 -10.40 14.47
N LYS A 72 -2.35 -9.52 13.53
CA LYS A 72 -2.10 -8.10 13.81
C LYS A 72 -3.42 -7.35 14.00
N LEU A 73 -3.40 -6.36 14.86
CA LEU A 73 -4.53 -5.48 15.10
C LEU A 73 -4.12 -4.04 14.78
N TRP A 74 -4.85 -3.38 13.88
CA TRP A 74 -4.61 -2.00 13.49
C TRP A 74 -5.75 -1.10 13.96
N ALA A 75 -5.38 0.09 14.42
CA ALA A 75 -6.33 1.10 14.89
C ALA A 75 -6.56 2.18 13.84
N PHE A 76 -7.58 3.00 14.06
CA PHE A 76 -7.96 4.19 13.33
C PHE A 76 -8.69 3.89 12.01
N ASP A 77 -8.03 3.38 10.98
CA ASP A 77 -8.64 3.01 9.70
C ASP A 77 -9.51 4.12 9.08
N HIS A 78 -8.96 5.36 9.02
CA HIS A 78 -9.66 6.58 8.60
C HIS A 78 -8.73 7.58 7.93
N ASN A 79 -9.28 8.72 7.50
CA ASN A 79 -8.59 9.79 6.78
C ASN A 79 -7.47 10.44 7.59
N PHE A 80 -6.42 10.89 6.92
CA PHE A 80 -5.25 11.50 7.56
C PHE A 80 -5.59 12.68 8.49
N ASP A 81 -6.57 13.50 8.13
CA ASP A 81 -6.94 14.71 8.88
C ASP A 81 -7.61 14.46 10.24
N GLY A 82 -8.14 13.27 10.46
CA GLY A 82 -8.69 12.84 11.75
C GLY A 82 -7.68 12.23 12.72
N ALA A 83 -6.49 11.85 12.24
CA ALA A 83 -5.57 10.98 12.95
C ALA A 83 -5.00 11.57 14.24
N ASP A 84 -4.54 12.81 14.23
CA ASP A 84 -3.83 13.38 15.38
C ASP A 84 -4.69 13.38 16.65
N LYS A 85 -5.93 13.85 16.55
CA LYS A 85 -6.81 13.89 17.71
C LYS A 85 -7.25 12.49 18.13
N PHE A 86 -7.66 11.65 17.18
CA PHE A 86 -8.14 10.31 17.45
C PHE A 86 -7.08 9.47 18.15
N MET A 87 -5.87 9.44 17.59
CA MET A 87 -4.77 8.66 18.13
C MET A 87 -4.22 9.24 19.44
N ALA A 88 -4.30 10.56 19.66
CA ALA A 88 -3.97 11.13 20.96
C ALA A 88 -4.92 10.62 22.07
N ASP A 89 -6.24 10.58 21.79
CA ASP A 89 -7.23 10.03 22.72
C ASP A 89 -7.03 8.51 22.89
N PHE A 90 -6.69 7.78 21.83
CA PHE A 90 -6.37 6.36 21.85
C PHE A 90 -5.17 6.07 22.77
N PHE A 91 -4.02 6.70 22.52
CA PHE A 91 -2.79 6.48 23.27
C PHE A 91 -2.94 6.88 24.74
N LYS A 92 -3.68 7.94 25.02
CA LYS A 92 -3.98 8.35 26.40
C LYS A 92 -4.73 7.27 27.17
N GLU A 93 -5.70 6.61 26.55
CA GLU A 93 -6.48 5.51 27.17
C GLU A 93 -5.66 4.23 27.25
N ALA A 94 -4.91 3.89 26.22
CA ALA A 94 -4.11 2.67 26.15
C ALA A 94 -2.95 2.66 27.15
N GLY A 95 -2.37 3.83 27.46
CA GLY A 95 -1.20 3.95 28.34
C GLY A 95 0.02 3.24 27.76
N ASP A 96 0.76 2.54 28.61
CA ASP A 96 2.01 1.87 28.23
C ASP A 96 1.79 0.61 27.37
N GLN A 97 0.57 0.06 27.37
CA GLN A 97 0.19 -1.11 26.57
C GLN A 97 -0.73 -0.73 25.43
N LEU A 98 -0.17 -0.50 24.26
CA LEU A 98 -0.93 -0.01 23.09
C LEU A 98 -2.01 -0.99 22.62
N ASN A 99 -1.77 -2.30 22.78
CA ASN A 99 -2.67 -3.39 22.33
C ASN A 99 -3.01 -3.33 20.83
N ILE A 100 -2.17 -2.70 20.03
CA ILE A 100 -2.23 -2.65 18.56
C ILE A 100 -0.85 -2.89 17.99
N ASP A 101 -0.79 -3.30 16.72
CA ASP A 101 0.43 -3.58 15.98
C ASP A 101 0.65 -2.56 14.86
N GLY A 102 -0.31 -1.67 14.62
CA GLY A 102 -0.21 -0.65 13.59
C GLY A 102 -1.35 0.34 13.58
N ILE A 103 -1.21 1.34 12.72
CA ILE A 103 -2.23 2.35 12.44
C ILE A 103 -2.60 2.24 10.96
N ALA A 104 -3.90 2.19 10.68
CA ALA A 104 -4.45 2.13 9.34
C ALA A 104 -4.97 3.50 8.90
N PHE A 105 -4.83 3.81 7.63
CA PHE A 105 -5.17 5.11 7.06
C PHE A 105 -5.94 4.98 5.75
N HIS A 106 -6.85 5.94 5.53
CA HIS A 106 -7.50 6.24 4.26
C HIS A 106 -7.07 7.65 3.78
N PRO A 107 -6.86 7.88 2.48
CA PRO A 107 -6.36 9.15 1.98
C PRO A 107 -7.45 10.01 1.33
N TYR A 108 -8.70 9.94 1.79
CA TYR A 108 -9.79 10.75 1.26
C TYR A 108 -9.80 12.18 1.83
N GLY A 109 -9.14 12.41 2.96
CA GLY A 109 -8.97 13.73 3.58
C GLY A 109 -7.60 13.88 4.23
N GLY A 110 -7.07 15.11 4.24
CA GLY A 110 -5.77 15.40 4.82
C GLY A 110 -4.59 15.15 3.89
N ASN A 111 -3.42 14.88 4.45
CA ASN A 111 -2.17 14.72 3.72
C ASN A 111 -1.36 13.53 4.26
N ALA A 112 -0.70 12.80 3.38
CA ALA A 112 0.14 11.65 3.73
C ALA A 112 1.28 11.99 4.71
N SER A 113 1.71 13.25 4.79
CA SER A 113 2.69 13.69 5.78
C SER A 113 2.22 13.48 7.23
N THR A 114 0.91 13.42 7.48
CA THR A 114 0.39 13.02 8.81
C THR A 114 0.81 11.58 9.13
N MET A 115 0.60 10.64 8.21
CA MET A 115 1.08 9.26 8.36
C MET A 115 2.60 9.22 8.52
N GLY A 116 3.35 10.01 7.73
CA GLY A 116 4.79 10.16 7.87
C GLY A 116 5.22 10.61 9.27
N SER A 117 4.48 11.53 9.88
CA SER A 117 4.74 11.98 11.26
C SER A 117 4.47 10.89 12.30
N PHE A 118 3.49 10.02 12.08
CA PHE A 118 3.26 8.84 12.92
C PHE A 118 4.37 7.81 12.71
N TYR A 119 4.77 7.55 11.46
CA TYR A 119 5.88 6.69 11.15
C TYR A 119 7.16 7.11 11.88
N ASP A 120 7.55 8.38 11.79
CA ASP A 120 8.76 8.89 12.44
C ASP A 120 8.75 8.71 13.96
N ARG A 121 7.57 8.80 14.59
CA ARG A 121 7.41 8.66 16.05
C ARG A 121 7.30 7.21 16.53
N TYR A 122 6.72 6.32 15.72
CA TYR A 122 6.28 5.00 16.20
C TYR A 122 6.80 3.82 15.37
N LYS A 123 7.61 4.00 14.33
CA LYS A 123 8.09 2.94 13.43
C LYS A 123 8.76 1.74 14.09
N ASP A 124 9.30 1.93 15.29
CA ASP A 124 9.93 0.85 16.06
C ASP A 124 8.91 -0.02 16.82
N GLN A 125 7.63 0.39 16.84
CA GLN A 125 6.57 -0.26 17.59
C GLN A 125 5.32 -0.54 16.74
N LEU A 126 4.99 0.33 15.79
CA LEU A 126 3.75 0.29 15.02
C LEU A 126 4.02 0.40 13.54
N SER A 127 3.38 -0.47 12.75
CA SER A 127 3.33 -0.34 11.30
C SER A 127 2.35 0.76 10.85
N MET A 128 2.61 1.39 9.69
CA MET A 128 1.67 2.30 9.04
C MET A 128 1.10 1.60 7.82
N ASN A 129 -0.21 1.60 7.67
CA ASN A 129 -0.89 0.83 6.64
C ASN A 129 -1.91 1.69 5.91
N LEU A 130 -1.89 1.68 4.59
CA LEU A 130 -2.92 2.32 3.79
C LEU A 130 -3.93 1.24 3.35
N THR A 131 -5.10 1.27 3.96
CA THR A 131 -6.04 0.15 3.95
C THR A 131 -7.15 0.32 2.95
N GLU A 132 -7.33 1.53 2.40
CA GLU A 132 -8.38 1.76 1.42
C GLU A 132 -8.08 2.95 0.52
N ARG A 133 -8.05 2.75 -0.80
CA ARG A 133 -8.16 3.79 -1.82
C ARG A 133 -8.20 3.19 -3.22
N SER A 134 -9.02 3.75 -4.10
CA SER A 134 -8.88 3.57 -5.55
C SER A 134 -7.82 4.50 -6.11
N VAL A 135 -7.12 4.07 -7.13
CA VAL A 135 -6.09 4.86 -7.82
C VAL A 135 -6.32 4.84 -9.33
N TRP A 136 -5.93 5.93 -10.00
CA TRP A 136 -6.09 6.09 -11.45
C TRP A 136 -4.81 6.56 -12.10
N GLY A 137 -4.43 5.90 -13.19
CA GLY A 137 -3.36 6.33 -14.08
C GLY A 137 -2.06 6.63 -13.34
N THR A 138 -1.23 7.45 -13.94
CA THR A 138 0.07 7.86 -13.36
C THR A 138 -0.06 8.70 -12.09
N SER A 139 -1.19 9.40 -11.91
CA SER A 139 -1.48 10.07 -10.64
C SER A 139 -1.65 9.05 -9.52
N GLY A 140 -2.36 7.95 -9.77
CA GLY A 140 -2.50 6.87 -8.81
C GLY A 140 -1.17 6.20 -8.46
N ALA A 141 -0.29 5.97 -9.44
CA ALA A 141 1.06 5.49 -9.16
C ALA A 141 1.85 6.47 -8.28
N ASN A 142 1.73 7.78 -8.52
CA ASN A 142 2.34 8.79 -7.67
C ASN A 142 1.77 8.81 -6.25
N ASP A 143 0.49 8.55 -6.10
CA ASP A 143 -0.14 8.48 -4.78
C ASP A 143 0.42 7.30 -3.99
N ILE A 144 0.52 6.11 -4.60
CA ILE A 144 1.16 4.93 -3.99
C ILE A 144 2.62 5.25 -3.61
N ILE A 145 3.40 5.85 -4.52
CA ILE A 145 4.77 6.30 -4.24
C ILE A 145 4.80 7.22 -3.02
N THR A 146 3.88 8.17 -2.96
CA THR A 146 3.80 9.14 -1.84
C THR A 146 3.50 8.45 -0.53
N TRP A 147 2.55 7.51 -0.49
CA TRP A 147 2.22 6.77 0.73
C TRP A 147 3.38 5.91 1.21
N LEU A 148 4.02 5.17 0.32
CA LEU A 148 5.20 4.36 0.64
C LEU A 148 6.37 5.21 1.15
N ARG A 149 6.59 6.40 0.58
CA ARG A 149 7.61 7.36 1.06
C ARG A 149 7.28 7.95 2.44
N ASN A 150 6.01 8.01 2.80
CA ASN A 150 5.53 8.41 4.12
C ASN A 150 5.37 7.23 5.10
N GLY A 151 6.04 6.10 4.83
CA GLY A 151 6.18 4.99 5.77
C GLY A 151 5.08 3.94 5.69
N SER A 152 4.18 3.99 4.68
CA SER A 152 3.21 2.91 4.52
C SER A 152 3.91 1.60 4.19
N GLU A 153 3.56 0.54 4.92
CA GLU A 153 4.06 -0.82 4.72
C GLU A 153 3.12 -1.66 3.82
N SER A 154 1.89 -1.21 3.66
CA SER A 154 0.90 -1.85 2.80
C SER A 154 0.02 -0.84 2.09
N TYR A 155 -0.57 -1.26 0.97
CA TYR A 155 -1.63 -0.54 0.28
C TYR A 155 -2.69 -1.55 -0.20
N ASN A 156 -3.94 -1.32 0.19
CA ASN A 156 -5.08 -2.10 -0.25
C ASN A 156 -5.94 -1.27 -1.21
N SER A 157 -6.14 -1.78 -2.40
CA SER A 157 -7.00 -1.13 -3.39
C SER A 157 -8.47 -1.28 -3.04
N TRP A 158 -9.21 -0.23 -3.10
CA TRP A 158 -10.67 -0.21 -3.08
C TRP A 158 -11.20 0.09 -4.47
N VAL A 159 -11.83 -0.85 -5.17
CA VAL A 159 -12.07 -2.26 -4.83
C VAL A 159 -11.35 -3.17 -5.83
N THR A 160 -11.27 -4.48 -5.52
CA THR A 160 -10.57 -5.42 -6.39
C THR A 160 -11.39 -5.79 -7.62
N MET A 161 -12.69 -6.07 -7.46
CA MET A 161 -13.56 -6.52 -8.57
C MET A 161 -14.99 -6.02 -8.39
N LEU A 162 -15.57 -5.54 -9.48
CA LEU A 162 -16.99 -5.24 -9.60
C LEU A 162 -17.52 -5.89 -10.86
N ASP A 163 -18.86 -6.10 -10.95
CA ASP A 163 -19.46 -6.54 -12.19
C ASP A 163 -19.65 -5.39 -13.20
N SER A 164 -19.84 -5.74 -14.47
CA SER A 164 -20.08 -4.77 -15.54
C SER A 164 -21.42 -4.04 -15.42
N ASN A 165 -22.27 -4.49 -14.51
CA ASN A 165 -23.59 -3.93 -14.21
C ASN A 165 -23.52 -3.05 -12.96
N VAL A 166 -22.71 -2.01 -13.01
CA VAL A 166 -22.40 -1.11 -11.87
C VAL A 166 -23.62 -0.54 -11.12
N GLY A 167 -24.83 -0.90 -11.49
CA GLY A 167 -26.07 -0.51 -10.81
C GLY A 167 -26.53 -1.45 -9.69
N THR A 168 -25.86 -2.57 -9.45
CA THR A 168 -26.30 -3.56 -8.45
C THR A 168 -25.63 -3.43 -7.08
N HIS A 169 -24.70 -2.49 -6.92
CA HIS A 169 -24.07 -2.22 -5.63
C HIS A 169 -24.84 -1.15 -4.82
N HIS A 170 -24.58 -1.11 -3.52
CA HIS A 170 -25.21 -0.18 -2.59
C HIS A 170 -24.54 1.21 -2.51
N TRP A 171 -23.59 1.49 -3.39
CA TRP A 171 -22.95 2.80 -3.46
C TRP A 171 -23.90 3.88 -3.95
N VAL A 172 -23.68 5.09 -3.47
CA VAL A 172 -24.32 6.29 -4.01
C VAL A 172 -23.42 6.83 -5.13
N GLY A 173 -23.87 6.72 -6.36
CA GLY A 173 -23.13 7.22 -7.53
C GLY A 173 -22.38 6.14 -8.31
N THR A 174 -21.43 6.58 -9.14
CA THR A 174 -20.57 5.68 -9.92
C THR A 174 -19.49 5.11 -9.01
N PRO A 175 -19.33 3.78 -8.98
CA PRO A 175 -18.26 3.19 -8.17
C PRO A 175 -16.89 3.65 -8.68
N ASP A 176 -15.96 3.75 -7.75
CA ASP A 176 -14.56 3.99 -8.05
C ASP A 176 -13.98 2.89 -8.96
N PRO A 177 -12.91 3.15 -9.71
CA PRO A 177 -12.29 2.14 -10.54
C PRO A 177 -11.86 0.93 -9.73
N THR A 178 -12.09 -0.21 -10.33
CA THR A 178 -11.72 -1.51 -9.82
C THR A 178 -10.52 -2.06 -10.59
N LEU A 179 -9.83 -3.03 -10.03
CA LEU A 179 -8.73 -3.73 -10.71
C LEU A 179 -9.24 -4.68 -11.78
N PHE A 180 -10.39 -5.33 -11.53
CA PHE A 180 -11.01 -6.26 -12.46
C PHE A 180 -12.49 -5.96 -12.60
N VAL A 181 -13.03 -6.21 -13.81
CA VAL A 181 -14.45 -6.16 -14.07
C VAL A 181 -14.91 -7.55 -14.49
N GLN A 182 -15.94 -8.08 -13.83
CA GLN A 182 -16.61 -9.32 -14.19
C GLN A 182 -17.78 -9.02 -15.12
N ASP A 183 -17.98 -9.82 -16.17
CA ASP A 183 -19.13 -9.71 -17.05
C ASP A 183 -20.40 -10.15 -16.31
N ALA A 184 -21.33 -9.22 -16.10
CA ALA A 184 -22.58 -9.49 -15.39
C ALA A 184 -23.46 -10.56 -16.08
N ASN A 185 -23.33 -10.71 -17.41
CA ASN A 185 -24.10 -11.69 -18.20
C ASN A 185 -23.36 -13.03 -18.34
N ASN A 186 -22.04 -13.04 -18.13
CA ASN A 186 -21.23 -14.25 -18.17
C ASN A 186 -20.16 -14.21 -17.08
N PRO A 187 -20.46 -14.63 -15.83
CA PRO A 187 -19.55 -14.54 -14.69
C PRO A 187 -18.21 -15.29 -14.82
N GLN A 188 -18.08 -16.16 -15.81
CA GLN A 188 -16.81 -16.83 -16.14
C GLN A 188 -15.85 -15.92 -16.92
N ARG A 189 -16.35 -14.80 -17.42
CA ARG A 189 -15.56 -13.82 -18.18
C ARG A 189 -15.26 -12.61 -17.32
N TYR A 190 -14.01 -12.22 -17.29
CA TYR A 190 -13.57 -10.97 -16.65
C TYR A 190 -12.39 -10.39 -17.41
N TRP A 191 -12.11 -9.12 -17.17
CA TRP A 191 -10.95 -8.41 -17.74
C TRP A 191 -10.29 -7.51 -16.71
N ALA A 192 -9.01 -7.26 -16.92
CA ALA A 192 -8.23 -6.33 -16.12
C ALA A 192 -8.46 -4.89 -16.60
N THR A 193 -8.45 -3.95 -15.67
CA THR A 193 -8.43 -2.52 -15.97
C THR A 193 -6.97 -2.03 -16.06
N PRO A 194 -6.70 -0.81 -16.57
CA PRO A 194 -5.37 -0.23 -16.55
C PRO A 194 -4.72 -0.16 -15.15
N GLU A 195 -5.53 -0.08 -14.10
CA GLU A 195 -5.10 -0.01 -12.71
C GLU A 195 -4.36 -1.27 -12.23
N VAL A 196 -4.70 -2.44 -12.79
CA VAL A 196 -3.95 -3.70 -12.55
C VAL A 196 -2.49 -3.55 -12.97
N TYR A 197 -2.24 -2.90 -14.10
CA TYR A 197 -0.88 -2.71 -14.62
C TYR A 197 -0.09 -1.71 -13.78
N ILE A 198 -0.75 -0.69 -13.24
CA ILE A 198 -0.14 0.23 -12.25
C ILE A 198 0.24 -0.53 -10.99
N MET A 199 -0.69 -1.28 -10.43
CA MET A 199 -0.44 -2.11 -9.26
C MET A 199 0.69 -3.12 -9.51
N SER A 200 0.75 -3.71 -10.70
CA SER A 200 1.78 -4.69 -11.05
C SER A 200 3.19 -4.11 -11.11
N GLN A 201 3.36 -2.79 -11.34
CA GLN A 201 4.68 -2.15 -11.25
C GLN A 201 5.26 -2.24 -9.83
N PHE A 202 4.42 -2.37 -8.83
CA PHE A 202 4.80 -2.58 -7.44
C PHE A 202 4.79 -4.06 -7.09
N THR A 203 3.64 -4.73 -7.19
CA THR A 203 3.40 -6.06 -6.63
C THR A 203 4.20 -7.18 -7.31
N LYS A 204 4.52 -7.03 -8.60
CA LYS A 204 5.31 -8.01 -9.34
C LYS A 204 6.78 -8.04 -8.85
N TYR A 205 7.31 -6.89 -8.50
CA TYR A 205 8.74 -6.71 -8.27
C TYR A 205 9.13 -6.46 -6.82
N VAL A 206 8.29 -5.79 -6.05
CA VAL A 206 8.50 -5.58 -4.61
C VAL A 206 7.81 -6.72 -3.86
N LYS A 207 8.59 -7.51 -3.16
CA LYS A 207 8.10 -8.67 -2.41
C LYS A 207 7.97 -8.35 -0.91
N PRO A 208 7.12 -9.08 -0.18
CA PRO A 208 7.12 -8.99 1.28
C PRO A 208 8.53 -9.17 1.85
N GLY A 209 8.91 -8.28 2.78
CA GLY A 209 10.25 -8.28 3.37
C GLY A 209 11.25 -7.34 2.68
N TYR A 210 10.94 -6.77 1.51
CA TYR A 210 11.79 -5.74 0.92
C TYR A 210 11.75 -4.47 1.75
N VAL A 211 12.90 -3.81 1.89
CA VAL A 211 13.06 -2.61 2.73
C VAL A 211 13.16 -1.37 1.85
N ARG A 212 12.32 -0.37 2.12
CA ARG A 212 12.40 0.92 1.44
C ARG A 212 13.77 1.56 1.70
N VAL A 213 14.41 2.04 0.64
CA VAL A 213 15.63 2.84 0.72
C VAL A 213 15.33 4.30 0.38
N ASP A 214 16.07 5.20 1.02
CA ASP A 214 15.87 6.62 0.79
C ASP A 214 16.29 7.02 -0.62
N THR A 215 15.43 7.81 -1.24
CA THR A 215 15.64 8.39 -2.57
C THR A 215 15.17 9.83 -2.57
N ASN A 216 15.60 10.60 -3.58
CA ASN A 216 15.05 11.92 -3.86
C ASN A 216 14.45 11.96 -5.27
N ASN A 217 13.67 12.99 -5.58
CA ASN A 217 13.09 13.20 -6.90
C ASN A 217 13.96 14.13 -7.78
N GLY A 218 15.18 14.40 -7.37
CA GLY A 218 16.04 15.41 -8.00
C GLY A 218 15.35 16.79 -7.98
N SER A 219 15.41 17.51 -9.11
CA SER A 219 14.75 18.81 -9.26
C SER A 219 13.32 18.70 -9.82
N SER A 220 12.82 17.49 -10.08
CA SER A 220 11.53 17.29 -10.73
C SER A 220 10.38 17.31 -9.73
N SER A 221 9.29 18.02 -10.06
CA SER A 221 8.01 17.95 -9.36
C SER A 221 7.03 16.97 -10.00
N THR A 222 7.31 16.48 -11.20
CA THR A 222 6.42 15.63 -11.99
C THR A 222 6.95 14.21 -12.17
N VAL A 223 8.25 13.99 -11.96
CA VAL A 223 8.86 12.66 -11.92
C VAL A 223 9.10 12.30 -10.47
N THR A 224 8.38 11.31 -9.98
CA THR A 224 8.46 10.84 -8.59
C THR A 224 8.90 9.39 -8.55
N ASN A 225 9.46 8.95 -7.43
CA ASN A 225 9.97 7.60 -7.31
C ASN A 225 9.92 7.07 -5.88
N VAL A 226 9.99 5.76 -5.76
CA VAL A 226 10.28 5.03 -4.52
C VAL A 226 11.17 3.84 -4.85
N ALA A 227 12.10 3.51 -3.97
CA ALA A 227 12.98 2.37 -4.17
C ALA A 227 13.02 1.46 -2.95
N PHE A 228 13.25 0.17 -3.23
CA PHE A 228 13.31 -0.90 -2.25
C PHE A 228 14.56 -1.74 -2.48
N LYS A 229 15.09 -2.28 -1.41
CA LYS A 229 16.18 -3.25 -1.43
C LYS A 229 15.66 -4.60 -0.95
N ASP A 230 15.99 -5.63 -1.71
CA ASP A 230 15.90 -7.00 -1.25
C ASP A 230 17.04 -7.26 -0.25
N PRO A 231 16.74 -7.57 1.02
CA PRO A 231 17.78 -7.79 2.02
C PRO A 231 18.59 -9.07 1.78
N GLU A 232 18.04 -10.05 1.06
CA GLU A 232 18.71 -11.33 0.81
C GLU A 232 19.67 -11.26 -0.37
N THR A 233 19.23 -10.64 -1.48
CA THR A 233 20.01 -10.60 -2.72
C THR A 233 20.74 -9.28 -2.96
N GLY A 234 20.38 -8.23 -2.23
CA GLY A 234 20.92 -6.89 -2.45
C GLY A 234 20.29 -6.15 -3.64
N LYS A 235 19.40 -6.78 -4.40
CA LYS A 235 18.71 -6.14 -5.54
C LYS A 235 17.97 -4.89 -5.13
N ILE A 236 18.05 -3.88 -5.98
CA ILE A 236 17.26 -2.65 -5.86
C ILE A 236 16.13 -2.69 -6.88
N VAL A 237 14.94 -2.35 -6.43
CA VAL A 237 13.74 -2.17 -7.24
C VAL A 237 13.27 -0.74 -7.07
N MET A 238 13.21 0.03 -8.15
CA MET A 238 12.80 1.43 -8.13
C MET A 238 11.63 1.65 -9.07
N ILE A 239 10.54 2.13 -8.55
CA ILE A 239 9.36 2.51 -9.33
C ILE A 239 9.41 4.02 -9.57
N VAL A 240 9.23 4.44 -10.81
CA VAL A 240 9.26 5.85 -11.24
C VAL A 240 7.99 6.17 -12.00
N ALA A 241 7.34 7.28 -11.65
CA ALA A 241 6.16 7.79 -12.34
C ALA A 241 6.47 9.16 -12.98
N ASN A 242 6.19 9.29 -14.27
CA ASN A 242 6.23 10.57 -14.98
C ASN A 242 4.81 11.08 -15.21
N ARG A 243 4.39 12.08 -14.43
CA ARG A 243 3.06 12.70 -14.53
C ARG A 243 2.99 13.87 -15.50
N SER A 244 4.11 14.21 -16.15
CA SER A 244 4.12 15.31 -17.12
C SER A 244 3.58 14.88 -18.49
N GLY A 245 3.18 15.86 -19.29
CA GLY A 245 2.76 15.64 -20.68
C GLY A 245 3.93 15.49 -21.66
N THR A 246 5.16 15.32 -21.20
CA THR A 246 6.36 15.20 -22.03
C THR A 246 7.29 14.10 -21.53
N ASP A 247 8.07 13.54 -22.42
CA ASP A 247 9.12 12.59 -22.07
C ASP A 247 10.13 13.24 -21.10
N GLN A 248 10.45 12.54 -20.04
CA GLN A 248 11.39 13.01 -19.03
C GLN A 248 12.68 12.20 -19.07
N LYS A 249 13.80 12.92 -19.18
CA LYS A 249 15.14 12.35 -19.05
C LYS A 249 15.62 12.53 -17.62
N PHE A 250 16.07 11.47 -17.01
CA PHE A 250 16.64 11.52 -15.66
C PHE A 250 17.82 10.57 -15.52
N LYS A 251 18.56 10.77 -14.44
CA LYS A 251 19.69 9.95 -14.08
C LYS A 251 19.40 9.33 -12.72
N VAL A 252 19.61 8.04 -12.60
CA VAL A 252 19.64 7.33 -11.32
C VAL A 252 21.09 7.18 -10.90
N MET A 253 21.39 7.52 -9.66
CA MET A 253 22.72 7.44 -9.09
C MET A 253 22.68 6.65 -7.78
N MET A 254 23.61 5.72 -7.60
CA MET A 254 23.76 4.95 -6.39
C MET A 254 25.25 4.61 -6.17
N LYS A 255 25.82 5.02 -5.04
CA LYS A 255 27.20 4.69 -4.65
C LYS A 255 28.25 4.90 -5.78
N GLY A 256 28.14 6.01 -6.52
CA GLY A 256 29.06 6.33 -7.61
C GLY A 256 28.74 5.68 -8.96
N ALA A 257 27.89 4.66 -9.02
CA ALA A 257 27.36 4.14 -10.26
C ALA A 257 26.14 4.94 -10.71
N GLN A 258 25.92 5.04 -12.02
CA GLN A 258 24.79 5.77 -12.59
C GLN A 258 24.29 5.15 -13.88
N PHE A 259 23.01 5.35 -14.15
CA PHE A 259 22.44 5.11 -15.47
C PHE A 259 21.50 6.25 -15.86
N ASN A 260 21.36 6.46 -17.18
CA ASN A 260 20.42 7.42 -17.73
C ASN A 260 19.16 6.69 -18.19
N ALA A 261 18.01 7.30 -17.96
CA ALA A 261 16.73 6.78 -18.40
C ALA A 261 15.90 7.87 -19.08
N VAL A 262 15.02 7.44 -19.96
CA VAL A 262 13.95 8.26 -20.56
C VAL A 262 12.64 7.58 -20.20
N LEU A 263 11.73 8.30 -19.55
CA LEU A 263 10.40 7.80 -19.24
C LEU A 263 9.39 8.63 -20.04
N PRO A 264 8.63 8.01 -20.95
CA PRO A 264 7.64 8.71 -21.76
C PRO A 264 6.59 9.44 -20.93
N ALA A 265 5.94 10.43 -21.55
CA ALA A 265 4.85 11.20 -20.96
C ALA A 265 3.76 10.27 -20.41
N GLY A 266 3.28 10.53 -19.19
CA GLY A 266 2.19 9.77 -18.59
C GLY A 266 2.48 8.29 -18.30
N ASN A 267 3.75 7.90 -18.14
CA ASN A 267 4.13 6.52 -17.93
C ASN A 267 4.68 6.23 -16.52
N VAL A 268 4.63 4.96 -16.16
CA VAL A 268 5.24 4.38 -14.96
C VAL A 268 6.20 3.27 -15.37
N ALA A 269 7.37 3.23 -14.79
CA ALA A 269 8.36 2.18 -15.05
C ALA A 269 8.99 1.65 -13.77
N THR A 270 9.36 0.37 -13.79
CA THR A 270 10.11 -0.27 -12.72
C THR A 270 11.52 -0.59 -13.22
N TYR A 271 12.53 -0.10 -12.51
CA TYR A 271 13.94 -0.35 -12.74
C TYR A 271 14.49 -1.31 -11.70
N ILE A 272 15.24 -2.30 -12.14
CA ILE A 272 15.82 -3.31 -11.26
C ILE A 272 17.29 -3.44 -11.59
N TRP A 273 18.14 -3.42 -10.55
CA TRP A 273 19.57 -3.66 -10.70
C TRP A 273 20.15 -4.34 -9.47
N ASP A 274 21.34 -4.88 -9.61
CA ASP A 274 22.09 -5.45 -8.50
C ASP A 274 22.74 -4.31 -7.71
N GLY A 275 22.39 -4.18 -6.43
CA GLY A 275 22.93 -3.19 -5.52
C GLY A 275 24.07 -3.70 -4.64
N SER A 276 24.45 -4.99 -4.77
CA SER A 276 25.47 -5.63 -3.94
C SER A 276 26.91 -5.37 -4.45
N ASP A 277 27.08 -5.22 -5.77
CA ASP A 277 28.39 -5.24 -6.41
C ASP A 277 29.01 -3.85 -6.67
N ILE A 278 28.47 -2.80 -6.06
CA ILE A 278 29.06 -1.46 -6.19
C ILE A 278 30.05 -1.24 -5.08
N GLU A 279 31.24 -1.85 -5.18
CA GLU A 279 32.43 -1.40 -4.50
C GLU A 279 32.92 -0.11 -5.16
N ILE A 280 32.93 0.98 -4.38
CA ILE A 280 33.52 2.24 -4.83
C ILE A 280 35.04 2.09 -4.70
N ASN A 281 35.72 1.74 -5.77
CA ASN A 281 37.11 2.08 -5.90
C ASN A 281 37.20 3.59 -6.19
N ALA A 282 37.70 4.35 -5.25
CA ALA A 282 37.75 5.81 -5.30
C ALA A 282 38.57 6.40 -6.47
N LEU A 283 39.07 5.59 -7.37
CA LEU A 283 39.87 5.95 -8.54
C LEU A 283 39.25 5.64 -9.89
N ASP A 284 38.12 4.94 -9.95
CA ASP A 284 37.45 4.66 -11.21
C ASP A 284 36.47 5.79 -11.55
N VAL A 285 36.73 6.44 -12.68
CA VAL A 285 35.79 7.32 -13.34
C VAL A 285 34.50 6.54 -13.56
N PRO A 286 33.31 7.02 -13.07
CA PRO A 286 32.07 6.29 -13.15
C PRO A 286 31.78 5.84 -14.57
N GLY A 287 31.73 4.54 -14.82
CA GLY A 287 31.30 4.00 -16.08
C GLY A 287 29.85 4.39 -16.35
N THR A 288 29.54 4.85 -17.56
CA THR A 288 28.17 5.10 -17.98
C THR A 288 27.53 3.74 -18.25
N PHE A 289 26.54 3.34 -17.43
CA PHE A 289 25.72 2.17 -17.71
C PHE A 289 24.72 2.56 -18.78
N THR A 290 24.76 1.88 -19.92
CA THR A 290 23.73 2.02 -20.96
C THR A 290 22.55 1.12 -20.60
N ALA A 291 21.35 1.46 -21.09
CA ALA A 291 20.11 0.69 -20.85
C ALA A 291 20.22 -0.81 -21.20
N ASP A 292 21.17 -1.17 -22.07
CA ASP A 292 21.43 -2.54 -22.53
C ASP A 292 21.91 -3.50 -21.43
N LYS A 293 22.32 -3.00 -20.26
CA LYS A 293 22.70 -3.80 -19.09
C LYS A 293 21.58 -3.94 -18.03
N CYS A 294 20.48 -3.24 -18.22
CA CYS A 294 19.26 -3.44 -17.41
C CYS A 294 18.48 -4.62 -17.99
N SER A 295 18.63 -5.80 -17.47
CA SER A 295 18.04 -7.04 -18.01
C SER A 295 16.52 -7.15 -17.88
N SER A 296 15.77 -6.10 -17.53
CA SER A 296 14.32 -6.04 -17.63
C SER A 296 13.75 -4.66 -17.27
N ALA A 297 13.88 -3.68 -18.15
CA ALA A 297 12.98 -2.55 -18.11
C ALA A 297 11.70 -2.93 -18.87
N THR A 298 10.65 -3.31 -18.17
CA THR A 298 9.34 -3.49 -18.81
C THR A 298 8.67 -2.11 -18.86
N ASN A 299 8.74 -1.45 -20.02
CA ASN A 299 7.94 -0.27 -20.28
C ASN A 299 6.49 -0.74 -20.47
N ALA A 300 5.66 -0.58 -19.46
CA ALA A 300 4.22 -0.68 -19.65
C ALA A 300 3.73 0.65 -20.22
N ASN A 301 3.52 0.72 -21.53
CA ASN A 301 2.76 1.80 -22.13
C ASN A 301 1.30 1.63 -21.71
N ILE A 302 0.85 2.46 -20.77
CA ILE A 302 -0.57 2.52 -20.41
C ILE A 302 -1.23 3.42 -21.46
N ASN A 303 -1.67 2.83 -22.57
CA ASN A 303 -2.55 3.52 -23.49
C ASN A 303 -3.97 3.40 -22.96
N THR A 304 -4.52 4.50 -22.47
CA THR A 304 -5.87 4.55 -21.90
C THR A 304 -7.00 4.35 -22.92
N THR A 305 -6.68 4.19 -24.20
CA THR A 305 -7.65 4.03 -25.29
C THR A 305 -7.74 2.62 -25.87
N ASP A 306 -6.77 1.75 -25.62
CA ASP A 306 -6.79 0.38 -26.15
C ASP A 306 -6.85 -0.66 -25.02
N HIS A 307 -8.00 -1.31 -24.89
CA HIS A 307 -8.30 -2.30 -23.87
C HIS A 307 -7.71 -3.71 -24.13
N ILE A 308 -6.75 -3.85 -25.03
CA ILE A 308 -6.17 -5.15 -25.36
C ILE A 308 -4.64 -5.04 -25.24
N ILE A 309 -4.09 -5.64 -24.20
CA ILE A 309 -2.67 -5.95 -24.14
C ILE A 309 -2.56 -7.47 -24.23
N ASP A 310 -2.14 -7.96 -25.41
CA ASP A 310 -1.72 -9.33 -25.60
C ASP A 310 -0.38 -9.54 -24.89
N TYR A 311 -0.35 -10.48 -23.95
CA TYR A 311 0.87 -11.00 -23.40
C TYR A 311 1.36 -12.15 -24.29
N VAL A 312 2.52 -12.00 -24.87
CA VAL A 312 3.34 -13.11 -25.38
C VAL A 312 4.41 -13.42 -24.33
#